data_2f0c79e2ea634236c34e3d19f1b1966a
#
_entry.id   2f0c79e2ea634236c34e3d19f1b1966a
#
_cell.length_a   1.000
_cell.length_b   1.000
_cell.length_c   1.000
_cell.angle_alpha   90.00
_cell.angle_beta   90.00
_cell.angle_gamma   90.00
#
_symmetry.space_group_name_H-M   'P 1'
#
loop_
_entity.id
_entity.type
_entity.pdbx_description
1 polymer ?
#
loop_
_entity_poly.entity_id
_entity_poly.type
_entity_poly.pdbx_seq_one_letter_code
_entity_poly.pdbx_strand_id
1 'polypeptide(L)'
;MPPREAFARALSAAEAMGWEVVGRDAEAGRIEAVDTTRWFGFKDDIAVRITPAGGGSRIDVRSKSRVGRNDLGTNARRIRAYLQRLQ
;
A
#
# COMPACT_ATOMS: atom_id res chain seq x y z
N MET A 1 -8.97 -11.17 -10.82
CA MET A 1 -8.19 -11.71 -9.67
C MET A 1 -9.08 -11.79 -8.45
N PRO A 2 -9.24 -12.98 -7.84
CA PRO A 2 -10.04 -13.10 -6.63
C PRO A 2 -9.44 -12.30 -5.46
N PRO A 3 -10.27 -11.86 -4.50
CA PRO A 3 -9.75 -11.05 -3.38
C PRO A 3 -8.61 -11.68 -2.59
N ARG A 4 -8.65 -12.99 -2.39
CA ARG A 4 -7.57 -13.69 -1.68
C ARG A 4 -6.24 -13.58 -2.40
N GLU A 5 -6.27 -13.78 -3.72
CA GLU A 5 -5.07 -13.66 -4.55
C GLU A 5 -4.60 -12.23 -4.63
N ALA A 6 -5.54 -11.29 -4.76
CA ALA A 6 -5.22 -9.87 -4.78
C ALA A 6 -4.55 -9.43 -3.48
N PHE A 7 -5.04 -9.94 -2.34
CA PHE A 7 -4.44 -9.65 -1.04
C PHE A 7 -3.00 -10.16 -0.97
N ALA A 8 -2.77 -11.40 -1.40
CA ALA A 8 -1.43 -11.98 -1.38
C ALA A 8 -0.47 -11.20 -2.26
N ARG A 9 -0.91 -10.80 -3.45
CA ARG A 9 -0.08 -10.00 -4.36
C ARG A 9 0.18 -8.61 -3.80
N ALA A 10 -0.83 -7.99 -3.20
CA ALA A 10 -0.68 -6.66 -2.60
C ALA A 10 0.33 -6.70 -1.45
N LEU A 11 0.28 -7.74 -0.63
CA LEU A 11 1.22 -7.91 0.48
C LEU A 11 2.64 -8.11 -0.04
N SER A 12 2.81 -8.97 -1.03
CA SER A 12 4.11 -9.24 -1.65
C SER A 12 4.69 -7.98 -2.29
N ALA A 13 3.85 -7.18 -2.96
CA ALA A 13 4.29 -5.93 -3.58
C ALA A 13 4.73 -4.91 -2.54
N ALA A 14 4.03 -4.83 -1.40
CA ALA A 14 4.43 -3.94 -0.31
C ALA A 14 5.80 -4.31 0.24
N GLU A 15 6.06 -5.60 0.41
CA GLU A 15 7.36 -6.08 0.85
C GLU A 15 8.44 -5.78 -0.19
N ALA A 16 8.12 -5.97 -1.48
CA ALA A 16 9.05 -5.66 -2.58
C ALA A 16 9.38 -4.18 -2.66
N MET A 17 8.47 -3.30 -2.25
CA MET A 17 8.71 -1.86 -2.18
C MET A 17 9.61 -1.48 -1.00
N GLY A 18 9.91 -2.42 -0.12
CA GLY A 18 10.71 -2.15 1.06
C GLY A 18 9.92 -1.55 2.22
N TRP A 19 8.60 -1.60 2.15
CA TRP A 19 7.75 -1.09 3.23
C TRP A 19 7.71 -2.06 4.40
N GLU A 20 7.59 -1.53 5.61
CA GLU A 20 7.37 -2.35 6.78
C GLU A 20 5.87 -2.59 6.95
N VAL A 21 5.44 -3.83 6.85
CA VAL A 21 4.03 -4.17 7.04
C VAL A 21 3.76 -4.24 8.54
N VAL A 22 2.94 -3.33 9.05
CA VAL A 22 2.66 -3.22 10.48
C VAL A 22 1.28 -3.79 10.85
N GLY A 23 0.44 -4.04 9.86
CA GLY A 23 -0.87 -4.64 10.09
C GLY A 23 -1.39 -5.30 8.83
N ARG A 24 -2.08 -6.45 9.01
CA ARG A 24 -2.72 -7.14 7.89
C ARG A 24 -3.93 -7.90 8.39
N ASP A 25 -5.00 -7.86 7.62
CA ASP A 25 -6.23 -8.55 7.90
C ASP A 25 -6.80 -9.05 6.58
N ALA A 26 -6.56 -10.33 6.29
CA ALA A 26 -6.96 -10.92 5.01
C ALA A 26 -8.48 -10.96 4.85
N GLU A 27 -9.23 -11.14 5.93
CA GLU A 27 -10.69 -11.18 5.86
C GLU A 27 -11.26 -9.81 5.54
N ALA A 28 -10.73 -8.77 6.16
CA ALA A 28 -11.15 -7.41 5.88
C ALA A 28 -10.54 -6.85 4.60
N GLY A 29 -9.54 -7.51 4.04
CA GLY A 29 -8.83 -7.04 2.85
C GLY A 29 -8.00 -5.81 3.12
N ARG A 30 -7.35 -5.75 4.28
CA ARG A 30 -6.66 -4.54 4.72
C ARG A 30 -5.19 -4.82 5.00
N ILE A 31 -4.32 -3.93 4.48
CA ILE A 31 -2.89 -3.97 4.76
C ILE A 31 -2.48 -2.57 5.20
N GLU A 32 -1.72 -2.50 6.29
CA GLU A 32 -1.14 -1.26 6.76
C GLU A 32 0.37 -1.38 6.75
N ALA A 33 1.05 -0.40 6.19
CA ALA A 33 2.49 -0.42 6.04
C ALA A 33 3.07 0.96 6.30
N VAL A 34 4.38 0.99 6.54
CA VAL A 34 5.12 2.23 6.79
C VAL A 34 6.33 2.25 5.87
N ASP A 35 6.51 3.36 5.18
CA ASP A 35 7.72 3.63 4.42
C ASP A 35 8.53 4.70 5.15
N THR A 36 9.80 4.46 5.36
CA THR A 36 10.69 5.40 6.03
C THR A 36 11.63 6.02 5.01
N THR A 37 11.65 7.35 4.94
CA THR A 37 12.52 8.04 4.00
C THR A 37 13.98 7.84 4.40
N ARG A 38 14.82 7.56 3.39
CA ARG A 38 16.20 7.15 3.61
C ARG A 38 17.06 8.22 4.31
N TRP A 39 16.86 9.49 3.94
CA TRP A 39 17.76 10.56 4.36
C TRP A 39 17.36 11.21 5.68
N PHE A 40 16.07 11.33 5.95
CA PHE A 40 15.57 12.08 7.10
C PHE A 40 14.82 11.21 8.10
N GLY A 41 14.59 9.95 7.77
CA GLY A 41 13.86 9.04 8.64
C GLY A 41 12.39 9.41 8.82
N PHE A 42 11.83 10.21 7.94
CA PHE A 42 10.41 10.53 7.99
C PHE A 42 9.60 9.30 7.65
N LYS A 43 8.50 9.10 8.36
CA LYS A 43 7.64 7.96 8.15
C LYS A 43 6.36 8.37 7.45
N ASP A 44 5.99 7.59 6.44
CA ASP A 44 4.75 7.76 5.70
C ASP A 44 3.90 6.51 5.91
N ASP A 45 2.63 6.72 6.23
CA ASP A 45 1.69 5.63 6.44
C ASP A 45 1.01 5.27 5.13
N ILE A 46 0.96 3.97 4.83
CA ILE A 46 0.33 3.47 3.63
C ILE A 46 -0.77 2.49 4.05
N ALA A 47 -1.96 2.68 3.48
CA ALA A 47 -3.08 1.79 3.70
C ALA A 47 -3.54 1.24 2.37
N VAL A 48 -3.67 -0.09 2.30
CA VAL A 48 -4.16 -0.79 1.11
C VAL A 48 -5.44 -1.50 1.48
N ARG A 49 -6.45 -1.37 0.64
CA ARG A 49 -7.74 -2.04 0.83
C ARG A 49 -8.12 -2.81 -0.41
N ILE A 50 -8.42 -4.09 -0.22
CA ILE A 50 -8.88 -4.97 -1.29
C ILE A 50 -10.36 -5.26 -1.06
N THR A 51 -11.19 -4.94 -2.05
CA THR A 51 -12.63 -5.12 -1.98
C THR A 51 -13.08 -5.99 -3.15
N PRO A 52 -13.94 -7.00 -2.92
CA PRO A 52 -14.51 -7.76 -4.03
C PRO A 52 -15.29 -6.85 -4.97
N ALA A 53 -15.12 -7.03 -6.28
CA ALA A 53 -15.80 -6.22 -7.28
C ALA A 53 -15.98 -7.02 -8.55
N GLY A 54 -17.23 -7.24 -8.96
CA GLY A 54 -17.58 -7.78 -10.27
C GLY A 54 -16.84 -9.06 -10.66
N GLY A 55 -16.67 -10.01 -9.76
CA GLY A 55 -15.94 -11.25 -10.02
C GLY A 55 -14.42 -11.14 -9.87
N GLY A 56 -13.93 -9.95 -9.56
CA GLY A 56 -12.52 -9.70 -9.31
C GLY A 56 -12.34 -8.92 -8.02
N SER A 57 -11.37 -7.99 -8.04
CA SER A 57 -11.03 -7.21 -6.85
C SER A 57 -10.74 -5.77 -7.22
N ARG A 58 -11.11 -4.87 -6.33
CA ARG A 58 -10.74 -3.47 -6.39
C ARG A 58 -9.66 -3.23 -5.33
N ILE A 59 -8.59 -2.56 -5.73
CA ILE A 59 -7.48 -2.24 -4.84
C ILE A 59 -7.39 -0.74 -4.69
N ASP A 60 -7.58 -0.26 -3.46
CA ASP A 60 -7.45 1.16 -3.12
C ASP A 60 -6.20 1.35 -2.27
N VAL A 61 -5.41 2.36 -2.58
CA VAL A 61 -4.15 2.66 -1.88
C VAL A 61 -4.17 4.11 -1.42
N ARG A 62 -3.80 4.33 -0.16
CA ARG A 62 -3.62 5.67 0.41
C ARG A 62 -2.23 5.77 0.99
N SER A 63 -1.62 6.93 0.82
CA SER A 63 -0.32 7.22 1.40
C SER A 63 -0.35 8.59 2.03
N LYS A 64 0.06 8.68 3.31
CA LYS A 64 -0.02 9.91 4.07
C LYS A 64 1.26 10.10 4.88
N SER A 65 1.81 11.33 4.84
CA SER A 65 2.99 11.68 5.62
C SER A 65 2.60 11.98 7.06
N ARG A 66 3.34 11.43 8.02
CA ARG A 66 3.08 11.63 9.45
C ARG A 66 3.44 13.01 9.95
N VAL A 67 4.45 13.62 9.37
CA VAL A 67 5.03 14.86 9.88
C VAL A 67 4.48 16.02 9.07
N GLY A 68 3.32 16.56 9.33
CA GLY A 68 2.78 17.79 8.75
C GLY A 68 3.29 18.19 7.36
N ARG A 69 4.07 17.37 6.75
CA ARG A 69 4.69 17.54 5.45
C ARG A 69 3.67 17.25 4.35
N ASN A 70 3.40 18.24 3.53
CA ASN A 70 2.42 18.09 2.47
C ASN A 70 3.15 17.71 1.17
N ASP A 71 3.58 16.45 1.08
CA ASP A 71 4.33 15.97 -0.08
C ASP A 71 3.44 15.09 -0.96
N LEU A 72 2.55 15.74 -1.68
CA LEU A 72 1.61 15.05 -2.56
C LEU A 72 2.31 14.36 -3.72
N GLY A 73 3.40 14.95 -4.23
CA GLY A 73 4.14 14.38 -5.34
C GLY A 73 4.80 13.05 -4.98
N THR A 74 5.45 12.99 -3.82
CA THR A 74 6.10 11.77 -3.35
C THR A 74 5.09 10.66 -3.08
N ASN A 75 3.98 10.98 -2.43
CA ASN A 75 2.94 10.00 -2.16
C ASN A 75 2.29 9.49 -3.44
N ALA A 76 2.04 10.37 -4.41
CA ALA A 76 1.48 9.98 -5.69
C ALA A 76 2.41 9.05 -6.47
N ARG A 77 3.71 9.34 -6.49
CA ARG A 77 4.70 8.49 -7.16
C ARG A 77 4.79 7.13 -6.50
N ARG A 78 4.74 7.10 -5.17
CA ARG A 78 4.78 5.85 -4.40
C ARG A 78 3.59 4.95 -4.75
N ILE A 79 2.39 5.52 -4.78
CA ILE A 79 1.18 4.78 -5.12
C ILE A 79 1.27 4.24 -6.54
N ARG A 80 1.73 5.07 -7.47
CA ARG A 80 1.86 4.67 -8.88
C ARG A 80 2.84 3.51 -9.04
N ALA A 81 4.00 3.60 -8.39
CA ALA A 81 5.00 2.54 -8.44
C ALA A 81 4.47 1.24 -7.83
N TYR A 82 3.75 1.35 -6.74
CA TYR A 82 3.14 0.20 -6.09
C TYR A 82 2.12 -0.49 -7.01
N LEU A 83 1.23 0.29 -7.61
CA LEU A 83 0.20 -0.25 -8.50
C LEU A 83 0.82 -0.94 -9.72
N GLN A 84 1.94 -0.44 -10.23
CA GLN A 84 2.65 -1.08 -11.33
C GLN A 84 3.16 -2.46 -10.96
N ARG A 85 3.57 -2.66 -9.72
CA ARG A 85 4.03 -3.98 -9.26
C ARG A 85 2.90 -5.00 -9.14
N LEU A 86 1.67 -4.54 -9.08
CA LEU A 86 0.50 -5.42 -8.99
C LEU A 86 0.05 -5.96 -10.36
N GLN A 87 0.55 -5.42 -11.43
CA GLN A 87 0.19 -5.83 -12.78
C GLN A 87 1.00 -7.01 -13.27
#